data_35db6269cce6a7192afe82c0dbc8b674
#
_entry.id   35db6269cce6a7192afe82c0dbc8b674
#
_cell.length_a   1.000
_cell.length_b   1.000
_cell.length_c   1.000
_cell.angle_alpha   90.00
_cell.angle_beta   90.00
_cell.angle_gamma   90.00
#
_symmetry.space_group_name_H-M   'P 1'
#
loop_
_entity.id
_entity.type
_entity.pdbx_description
1 polymer ?
#
loop_
_entity_poly.entity_id
_entity_poly.type
_entity_poly.pdbx_seq_one_letter_code
_entity_poly.pdbx_strand_id
1 'polypeptide(L)'
;ITPMERIETPLWNKVALREAVINAIVHNDYSFEVPPKFEIFPDRLEITSAGRLPESLTREEFFNGISIPRNKELMRIYRDVELVESLGSGIPRILRAYGEDCFKFTDNFIRITLPISAHDTAHDTAHDVGSVSKAIRTIVTCIEGEIDRDTLQSLIGIKHRTYFRSTYIKPALEEGYIEFTLPNEKRSKLQKYRLTAKGIALKNSLTSNK
;
A
#
# COMPACT_ATOMS: atom_id res chain seq x y z
N ILE A 1 -17.84 -13.78 19.27
CA ILE A 1 -17.35 -13.95 20.66
C ILE A 1 -17.29 -15.45 20.91
N THR A 2 -16.10 -15.98 20.97
CA THR A 2 -15.91 -17.32 21.54
C THR A 2 -15.92 -17.19 23.07
N PRO A 3 -16.33 -18.21 23.83
CA PRO A 3 -16.45 -18.08 25.31
C PRO A 3 -15.12 -17.75 26.02
N MET A 4 -13.99 -17.76 25.34
CA MET A 4 -12.66 -17.60 25.92
C MET A 4 -11.81 -16.46 25.33
N GLU A 5 -12.22 -15.80 24.25
CA GLU A 5 -11.34 -14.81 23.58
C GLU A 5 -12.14 -13.70 22.92
N ARG A 6 -11.78 -12.45 23.24
CA ARG A 6 -12.30 -11.25 22.58
C ARG A 6 -11.42 -10.96 21.38
N ILE A 7 -11.91 -11.28 20.18
CA ILE A 7 -11.23 -10.91 18.92
C ILE A 7 -11.60 -9.47 18.59
N GLU A 8 -10.61 -8.58 18.60
CA GLU A 8 -10.77 -7.18 18.17
C GLU A 8 -10.25 -7.04 16.74
N THR A 9 -11.10 -6.65 15.82
CA THR A 9 -10.72 -6.37 14.45
C THR A 9 -10.60 -4.85 14.27
N PRO A 10 -9.41 -4.31 13.94
CA PRO A 10 -9.23 -2.89 13.71
C PRO A 10 -9.99 -2.46 12.44
N LEU A 11 -10.63 -1.29 12.49
CA LEU A 11 -11.37 -0.72 11.36
C LEU A 11 -10.44 -0.27 10.23
N TRP A 12 -9.21 0.11 10.55
CA TRP A 12 -8.20 0.60 9.60
C TRP A 12 -6.89 -0.17 9.78
N ASN A 13 -6.09 -0.23 8.72
CA ASN A 13 -4.73 -0.74 8.82
C ASN A 13 -3.93 0.10 9.82
N LYS A 14 -3.47 -0.53 10.92
CA LYS A 14 -2.81 0.15 12.04
C LYS A 14 -1.54 0.90 11.61
N VAL A 15 -0.74 0.30 10.71
CA VAL A 15 0.51 0.88 10.24
C VAL A 15 0.23 2.11 9.37
N ALA A 16 -0.67 1.98 8.40
CA ALA A 16 -1.05 3.09 7.53
C ALA A 16 -1.71 4.24 8.30
N LEU A 17 -2.57 3.93 9.28
CA LEU A 17 -3.21 4.93 10.15
C LEU A 17 -2.15 5.70 10.96
N ARG A 18 -1.22 4.98 11.62
CA ARG A 18 -0.12 5.61 12.37
C ARG A 18 0.70 6.54 11.49
N GLU A 19 1.10 6.08 10.30
CA GLU A 19 1.87 6.89 9.35
C GLU A 19 1.08 8.11 8.86
N ALA A 20 -0.21 7.96 8.57
CA ALA A 20 -1.06 9.06 8.13
C ALA A 20 -1.21 10.14 9.21
N VAL A 21 -1.38 9.76 10.47
CA VAL A 21 -1.47 10.69 11.61
C VAL A 21 -0.16 11.43 11.81
N ILE A 22 0.97 10.73 11.84
CA ILE A 22 2.30 11.34 12.01
C ILE A 22 2.60 12.31 10.86
N ASN A 23 2.37 11.87 9.63
CA ASN A 23 2.59 12.72 8.45
C ASN A 23 1.73 13.99 8.49
N ALA A 24 0.46 13.87 8.88
CA ALA A 24 -0.42 15.03 8.98
C ALA A 24 0.09 16.06 9.98
N ILE A 25 0.65 15.62 11.11
CA ILE A 25 1.17 16.52 12.15
C ILE A 25 2.52 17.12 11.74
N VAL A 26 3.45 16.31 11.28
CA VAL A 26 4.82 16.74 10.99
C VAL A 26 4.89 17.61 9.73
N HIS A 27 4.05 17.34 8.74
CA HIS A 27 4.02 18.08 7.48
C HIS A 27 2.97 19.16 7.40
N ASN A 28 2.16 19.39 8.47
CA ASN A 28 1.21 20.49 8.53
C ASN A 28 1.92 21.83 8.40
N ASP A 29 1.33 22.73 7.61
CA ASP A 29 1.79 24.11 7.53
C ASP A 29 1.12 24.94 8.63
N TYR A 30 1.81 25.09 9.74
CA TYR A 30 1.29 25.84 10.90
C TYR A 30 1.28 27.36 10.69
N SER A 31 1.84 27.87 9.59
CA SER A 31 1.69 29.30 9.24
C SER A 31 0.25 29.69 8.91
N PHE A 32 -0.58 28.69 8.55
CA PHE A 32 -2.03 28.89 8.37
C PHE A 32 -2.80 28.98 9.70
N GLU A 33 -2.13 28.74 10.85
CA GLU A 33 -2.77 28.70 12.17
C GLU A 33 -3.91 27.64 12.30
N VAL A 34 -3.91 26.65 11.38
CA VAL A 34 -4.90 25.57 11.33
C VAL A 34 -4.23 24.26 11.73
N PRO A 35 -4.71 23.58 12.78
CA PRO A 35 -4.22 22.24 13.12
C PRO A 35 -4.68 21.20 12.11
N PRO A 36 -3.99 20.04 12.01
CA PRO A 36 -4.50 18.91 11.26
C PRO A 36 -5.89 18.49 11.74
N LYS A 37 -6.77 18.16 10.81
CA LYS A 37 -8.16 17.78 11.10
C LYS A 37 -8.34 16.27 10.91
N PHE A 38 -8.98 15.62 11.88
CA PHE A 38 -9.30 14.19 11.86
C PHE A 38 -10.82 14.03 11.95
N GLU A 39 -11.43 13.42 10.94
CA GLU A 39 -12.88 13.25 10.83
C GLU A 39 -13.22 11.78 10.63
N ILE A 40 -13.97 11.20 11.58
CA ILE A 40 -14.43 9.83 11.53
C ILE A 40 -15.87 9.79 11.00
N PHE A 41 -16.05 9.12 9.88
CA PHE A 41 -17.35 8.85 9.27
C PHE A 41 -17.74 7.37 9.44
N PRO A 42 -19.00 7.00 9.22
CA PRO A 42 -19.41 5.60 9.32
C PRO A 42 -18.66 4.63 8.41
N ASP A 43 -18.10 5.13 7.28
CA ASP A 43 -17.46 4.35 6.22
C ASP A 43 -15.97 4.66 6.04
N ARG A 44 -15.44 5.70 6.67
CA ARG A 44 -14.06 6.17 6.47
C ARG A 44 -13.53 7.07 7.57
N LEU A 45 -12.23 7.24 7.61
CA LEU A 45 -11.52 8.31 8.31
C LEU A 45 -10.93 9.27 7.28
N GLU A 46 -11.11 10.58 7.48
CA GLU A 46 -10.44 11.61 6.72
C GLU A 46 -9.44 12.37 7.60
N ILE A 47 -8.22 12.50 7.11
CA ILE A 47 -7.13 13.23 7.75
C ILE A 47 -6.72 14.35 6.81
N THR A 48 -6.88 15.60 7.22
CA THR A 48 -6.55 16.77 6.41
C THR A 48 -5.49 17.59 7.11
N SER A 49 -4.37 17.87 6.42
CA SER A 49 -3.32 18.78 6.86
C SER A 49 -3.25 20.03 5.98
N ALA A 50 -2.93 21.16 6.59
CA ALA A 50 -2.71 22.40 5.88
C ALA A 50 -1.39 22.37 5.12
N GLY A 51 -1.35 23.07 3.98
CA GLY A 51 -0.21 23.18 3.08
C GLY A 51 -0.31 22.26 1.86
N ARG A 52 0.14 22.81 0.72
CA ARG A 52 0.28 22.04 -0.54
C ARG A 52 1.54 21.20 -0.53
N LEU A 53 1.68 20.31 -1.50
CA LEU A 53 2.95 19.65 -1.76
C LEU A 53 4.04 20.72 -2.01
N PRO A 54 5.24 20.62 -1.39
CA PRO A 54 6.33 21.56 -1.67
C PRO A 54 6.63 21.65 -3.16
N GLU A 55 6.95 22.85 -3.67
CA GLU A 55 7.26 23.06 -5.09
C GLU A 55 8.48 22.26 -5.57
N SER A 56 9.38 21.97 -4.65
CA SER A 56 10.57 21.15 -4.88
C SER A 56 10.29 19.64 -4.90
N LEU A 57 9.03 19.20 -4.75
CA LEU A 57 8.67 17.80 -4.65
C LEU A 57 7.51 17.49 -5.62
N THR A 58 7.76 16.63 -6.57
CA THR A 58 6.73 16.12 -7.47
C THR A 58 5.84 15.08 -6.76
N ARG A 59 4.63 14.83 -7.31
CA ARG A 59 3.76 13.76 -6.78
C ARG A 59 4.41 12.39 -6.88
N GLU A 60 5.16 12.14 -7.94
CA GLU A 60 5.88 10.88 -8.12
C GLU A 60 6.94 10.68 -7.04
N GLU A 61 7.75 11.70 -6.76
CA GLU A 61 8.74 11.67 -5.68
C GLU A 61 8.09 11.48 -4.30
N PHE A 62 6.97 12.17 -4.05
CA PHE A 62 6.18 12.01 -2.83
C PHE A 62 5.72 10.55 -2.67
N PHE A 63 5.15 9.95 -3.71
CA PHE A 63 4.69 8.56 -3.66
C PHE A 63 5.84 7.55 -3.61
N ASN A 64 7.01 7.92 -4.10
CA ASN A 64 8.25 7.14 -3.93
C ASN A 64 8.86 7.28 -2.52
N GLY A 65 8.24 8.06 -1.64
CA GLY A 65 8.65 8.20 -0.24
C GLY A 65 9.72 9.27 -0.02
N ILE A 66 9.97 10.16 -1.00
CA ILE A 66 10.82 11.32 -0.75
C ILE A 66 10.08 12.25 0.20
N SER A 67 10.70 12.56 1.33
CA SER A 67 10.10 13.33 2.40
C SER A 67 10.92 14.59 2.71
N ILE A 68 10.25 15.74 2.65
CA ILE A 68 10.80 17.05 3.05
C ILE A 68 9.95 17.55 4.22
N PRO A 69 10.38 17.32 5.49
CA PRO A 69 9.59 17.73 6.65
C PRO A 69 9.47 19.25 6.73
N ARG A 70 8.24 19.76 6.86
CA ARG A 70 8.00 21.19 7.12
C ARG A 70 8.45 21.57 8.52
N ASN A 71 8.17 20.72 9.49
CA ASN A 71 8.48 20.94 10.90
C ASN A 71 9.63 20.05 11.33
N LYS A 72 10.85 20.51 11.08
CA LYS A 72 12.07 19.77 11.37
C LYS A 72 12.21 19.45 12.86
N GLU A 73 11.78 20.36 13.75
CA GLU A 73 11.84 20.13 15.21
C GLU A 73 10.84 19.07 15.65
N LEU A 74 9.61 19.11 15.15
CA LEU A 74 8.63 18.03 15.41
C LEU A 74 9.14 16.69 14.90
N MET A 75 9.71 16.66 13.69
CA MET A 75 10.28 15.43 13.14
C MET A 75 11.43 14.91 14.02
N ARG A 76 12.27 15.80 14.55
CA ARG A 76 13.33 15.44 15.48
C ARG A 76 12.77 14.82 16.77
N ILE A 77 11.76 15.49 17.39
CA ILE A 77 11.12 14.98 18.61
C ILE A 77 10.48 13.61 18.37
N TYR A 78 9.74 13.43 17.27
CA TYR A 78 9.12 12.14 16.94
C TYR A 78 10.15 11.03 16.72
N ARG A 79 11.34 11.37 16.22
CA ARG A 79 12.45 10.41 16.10
C ARG A 79 13.07 10.09 17.44
N ASP A 80 13.30 11.09 18.28
CA ASP A 80 13.91 10.93 19.61
C ASP A 80 13.04 10.07 20.54
N VAL A 81 11.71 10.11 20.36
CA VAL A 81 10.75 9.24 21.09
C VAL A 81 10.38 7.96 20.29
N GLU A 82 11.17 7.61 19.28
CA GLU A 82 11.02 6.39 18.46
C GLU A 82 9.66 6.22 17.77
N LEU A 83 8.94 7.31 17.56
CA LEU A 83 7.69 7.30 16.79
C LEU A 83 7.92 7.26 15.27
N VAL A 84 9.10 7.62 14.81
CA VAL A 84 9.51 7.57 13.39
C VAL A 84 10.82 6.82 13.27
N GLU A 85 10.82 5.69 12.56
CA GLU A 85 12.00 4.84 12.39
C GLU A 85 12.94 5.35 11.30
N SER A 86 12.39 5.70 10.11
CA SER A 86 13.16 6.20 8.97
C SER A 86 12.36 7.19 8.14
N LEU A 87 13.05 8.23 7.64
CA LEU A 87 12.45 9.19 6.71
C LEU A 87 12.07 8.50 5.40
N GLY A 88 10.87 8.82 4.89
CA GLY A 88 10.42 8.36 3.58
C GLY A 88 9.71 7.00 3.56
N SER A 89 9.67 6.25 4.66
CA SER A 89 8.97 4.95 4.70
C SER A 89 7.46 5.05 4.89
N GLY A 90 6.94 6.19 5.36
CA GLY A 90 5.54 6.35 5.74
C GLY A 90 4.58 6.30 4.57
N ILE A 91 4.80 7.11 3.54
CA ILE A 91 3.94 7.15 2.35
C ILE A 91 3.84 5.79 1.65
N PRO A 92 4.95 5.06 1.36
CA PRO A 92 4.87 3.72 0.81
C PRO A 92 4.06 2.72 1.66
N ARG A 93 4.06 2.87 3.00
CA ARG A 93 3.24 2.03 3.90
C ARG A 93 1.75 2.34 3.75
N ILE A 94 1.36 3.62 3.64
CA ILE A 94 -0.03 4.03 3.38
C ILE A 94 -0.48 3.53 2.02
N LEU A 95 0.34 3.72 0.98
CA LEU A 95 0.06 3.29 -0.38
C LEU A 95 -0.15 1.77 -0.50
N ARG A 96 0.62 1.00 0.25
CA ARG A 96 0.48 -0.47 0.28
C ARG A 96 -0.90 -0.89 0.79
N ALA A 97 -1.46 -0.16 1.74
CA ALA A 97 -2.75 -0.49 2.35
C ALA A 97 -3.95 0.05 1.56
N TYR A 98 -3.81 1.27 0.99
CA TYR A 98 -4.97 2.01 0.46
C TYR A 98 -4.79 2.51 -0.98
N GLY A 99 -3.59 2.41 -1.56
CA GLY A 99 -3.30 2.94 -2.89
C GLY A 99 -3.14 4.47 -2.91
N GLU A 100 -2.93 5.03 -4.10
CA GLU A 100 -2.73 6.48 -4.28
C GLU A 100 -4.03 7.29 -4.23
N ASP A 101 -5.13 6.65 -4.58
CA ASP A 101 -6.47 7.28 -4.60
C ASP A 101 -6.92 7.74 -3.21
N CYS A 102 -6.27 7.24 -2.14
CA CYS A 102 -6.52 7.74 -0.78
C CYS A 102 -5.98 9.16 -0.56
N PHE A 103 -5.09 9.67 -1.41
CA PHE A 103 -4.53 11.01 -1.33
C PHE A 103 -5.26 11.99 -2.24
N LYS A 104 -5.71 13.10 -1.68
CA LYS A 104 -6.25 14.24 -2.43
C LYS A 104 -5.40 15.48 -2.16
N PHE A 105 -4.80 16.02 -3.20
CA PHE A 105 -4.01 17.25 -3.15
C PHE A 105 -4.86 18.41 -3.65
N THR A 106 -4.83 19.51 -2.91
CA THR A 106 -5.38 20.81 -3.30
C THR A 106 -4.30 21.87 -3.19
N ASP A 107 -4.61 23.11 -3.56
CA ASP A 107 -3.66 24.22 -3.50
C ASP A 107 -3.21 24.54 -2.06
N ASN A 108 -4.03 24.23 -1.06
CA ASN A 108 -3.76 24.60 0.33
C ASN A 108 -3.82 23.42 1.32
N PHE A 109 -4.26 22.25 0.89
CA PHE A 109 -4.45 21.10 1.80
C PHE A 109 -4.07 19.78 1.13
N ILE A 110 -3.60 18.86 1.95
CA ILE A 110 -3.46 17.45 1.59
C ILE A 110 -4.44 16.67 2.47
N ARG A 111 -5.32 15.86 1.84
CA ARG A 111 -6.24 14.98 2.52
C ARG A 111 -5.90 13.53 2.25
N ILE A 112 -5.92 12.74 3.30
CA ILE A 112 -5.84 11.28 3.25
C ILE A 112 -7.20 10.72 3.65
N THR A 113 -7.78 9.87 2.81
CA THR A 113 -9.04 9.20 3.09
C THR A 113 -8.75 7.71 3.28
N LEU A 114 -9.03 7.20 4.46
CA LEU A 114 -8.86 5.80 4.81
C LEU A 114 -10.25 5.16 4.96
N PRO A 115 -10.76 4.44 3.96
CA PRO A 115 -12.03 3.73 4.07
C PRO A 115 -11.94 2.64 5.13
N ILE A 116 -13.07 2.34 5.79
CA ILE A 116 -13.18 1.17 6.64
C ILE A 116 -13.05 -0.05 5.73
N SER A 117 -11.99 -0.82 5.93
CA SER A 117 -11.81 -2.07 5.21
C SER A 117 -12.84 -3.06 5.72
N ALA A 118 -13.86 -3.36 4.92
CA ALA A 118 -14.65 -4.56 5.14
C ALA A 118 -13.71 -5.76 4.98
N HIS A 119 -13.13 -6.22 6.10
CA HIS A 119 -12.35 -7.44 6.22
C HIS A 119 -11.38 -7.78 5.06
N ASP A 120 -10.41 -6.92 4.81
CA ASP A 120 -9.16 -7.29 4.16
C ASP A 120 -7.96 -6.92 5.06
N THR A 121 -8.06 -7.25 6.33
CA THR A 121 -6.95 -7.22 7.28
C THR A 121 -6.10 -8.48 7.10
N ALA A 122 -5.36 -8.51 6.03
CA ALA A 122 -4.31 -9.49 5.89
C ALA A 122 -3.04 -8.82 5.37
N HIS A 123 -2.45 -7.95 6.17
CA HIS A 123 -1.01 -7.66 6.11
C HIS A 123 -0.59 -6.78 7.30
N ASP A 124 -0.68 -7.33 8.50
CA ASP A 124 0.25 -7.01 9.57
C ASP A 124 0.81 -8.33 10.11
N THR A 125 2.06 -8.55 9.75
CA THR A 125 3.06 -9.33 10.47
C THR A 125 2.52 -10.21 11.61
N ALA A 126 1.89 -11.30 11.26
CA ALA A 126 2.01 -12.53 11.99
C ALA A 126 2.28 -13.59 10.92
N HIS A 127 3.34 -14.32 11.08
CA HIS A 127 3.57 -15.55 10.38
C HIS A 127 2.36 -16.46 10.57
N ASP A 128 1.34 -16.28 9.74
CA ASP A 128 0.34 -17.31 9.54
C ASP A 128 0.77 -18.12 8.32
N VAL A 129 1.43 -19.20 8.61
CA VAL A 129 1.83 -20.25 7.67
C VAL A 129 0.55 -20.86 7.12
N GLY A 130 0.03 -20.31 5.99
CA GLY A 130 -1.06 -20.95 5.28
C GLY A 130 -1.99 -20.07 4.43
N SER A 131 -2.04 -18.77 4.61
CA SER A 131 -2.95 -17.90 3.86
C SER A 131 -2.25 -17.18 2.71
N VAL A 132 -2.59 -17.53 1.46
CA VAL A 132 -2.09 -16.84 0.24
C VAL A 132 -2.65 -15.44 0.16
N SER A 133 -1.78 -14.43 -0.03
CA SER A 133 -2.18 -13.03 -0.07
C SER A 133 -3.19 -12.72 -1.20
N LYS A 134 -4.06 -11.71 -1.00
CA LYS A 134 -5.04 -11.28 -2.00
C LYS A 134 -4.36 -10.87 -3.32
N ALA A 135 -3.22 -10.20 -3.24
CA ALA A 135 -2.45 -9.79 -4.41
C ALA A 135 -2.01 -11.01 -5.24
N ILE A 136 -1.55 -12.07 -4.59
CA ILE A 136 -1.19 -13.33 -5.26
C ILE A 136 -2.41 -14.02 -5.84
N ARG A 137 -3.52 -14.07 -5.10
CA ARG A 137 -4.78 -14.62 -5.63
C ARG A 137 -5.24 -13.87 -6.87
N THR A 138 -5.23 -12.54 -6.84
CA THR A 138 -5.60 -11.69 -7.97
C THR A 138 -4.71 -11.95 -9.19
N ILE A 139 -3.38 -11.95 -9.01
CA ILE A 139 -2.46 -12.15 -10.14
C ILE A 139 -2.58 -13.56 -10.75
N VAL A 140 -2.72 -14.57 -9.90
CA VAL A 140 -2.88 -15.97 -10.33
C VAL A 140 -4.17 -16.17 -11.12
N THR A 141 -5.25 -15.51 -10.72
CA THR A 141 -6.55 -15.58 -11.43
C THR A 141 -6.49 -14.92 -12.80
N CYS A 142 -5.73 -13.82 -12.94
CA CYS A 142 -5.62 -13.06 -14.20
C CYS A 142 -4.69 -13.69 -15.24
N ILE A 143 -3.79 -14.59 -14.86
CA ILE A 143 -2.83 -15.18 -15.79
C ILE A 143 -3.44 -16.37 -16.51
N GLU A 144 -3.51 -16.28 -17.86
CA GLU A 144 -3.84 -17.36 -18.77
C GLU A 144 -2.68 -17.56 -19.74
N GLY A 145 -1.96 -18.69 -19.60
CA GLY A 145 -0.76 -18.96 -20.39
C GLY A 145 0.40 -18.03 -20.03
N GLU A 146 0.98 -17.39 -21.06
CA GLU A 146 2.09 -16.44 -20.92
C GLU A 146 1.62 -15.01 -21.15
N ILE A 147 1.86 -14.12 -20.19
CA ILE A 147 1.41 -12.74 -20.24
C ILE A 147 2.55 -11.78 -19.97
N ASP A 148 2.63 -10.69 -20.72
CA ASP A 148 3.56 -9.61 -20.46
C ASP A 148 3.09 -8.73 -19.29
N ARG A 149 4.02 -7.94 -18.74
CA ARG A 149 3.76 -7.13 -17.57
C ARG A 149 2.68 -6.07 -17.80
N ASP A 150 2.72 -5.40 -18.93
CA ASP A 150 1.88 -4.22 -19.18
C ASP A 150 0.42 -4.66 -19.42
N THR A 151 0.24 -5.78 -20.09
CA THR A 151 -1.08 -6.44 -20.24
C THR A 151 -1.62 -6.91 -18.88
N LEU A 152 -0.80 -7.57 -18.06
CA LEU A 152 -1.20 -8.05 -16.75
C LEU A 152 -1.54 -6.90 -15.80
N GLN A 153 -0.76 -5.82 -15.83
CA GLN A 153 -1.02 -4.59 -15.07
C GLN A 153 -2.36 -3.97 -15.46
N SER A 154 -2.66 -3.92 -16.75
CA SER A 154 -3.92 -3.39 -17.27
C SER A 154 -5.13 -4.24 -16.87
N LEU A 155 -5.00 -5.58 -16.92
CA LEU A 155 -6.07 -6.50 -16.50
C LEU A 155 -6.42 -6.36 -15.01
N ILE A 156 -5.42 -6.09 -14.16
CA ILE A 156 -5.62 -5.87 -12.72
C ILE A 156 -6.13 -4.43 -12.44
N GLY A 157 -6.04 -3.52 -13.42
CA GLY A 157 -6.51 -2.13 -13.28
C GLY A 157 -5.57 -1.22 -12.49
N ILE A 158 -4.30 -1.60 -12.32
CA ILE A 158 -3.31 -0.83 -11.58
C ILE A 158 -2.58 0.12 -12.52
N LYS A 159 -2.67 1.43 -12.28
CA LYS A 159 -2.01 2.45 -13.12
C LYS A 159 -0.50 2.58 -12.82
N HIS A 160 -0.10 2.38 -11.56
CA HIS A 160 1.28 2.59 -11.11
C HIS A 160 2.17 1.35 -11.24
N ARG A 161 3.18 1.46 -12.12
CA ARG A 161 4.11 0.37 -12.46
C ARG A 161 4.93 -0.12 -11.27
N THR A 162 5.42 0.80 -10.44
CA THR A 162 6.24 0.46 -9.27
C THR A 162 5.41 -0.26 -8.22
N TYR A 163 4.21 0.24 -7.92
CA TYR A 163 3.26 -0.39 -7.00
C TYR A 163 2.85 -1.78 -7.50
N PHE A 164 2.49 -1.91 -8.77
CA PHE A 164 2.16 -3.20 -9.37
C PHE A 164 3.31 -4.20 -9.21
N ARG A 165 4.55 -3.77 -9.49
CA ARG A 165 5.72 -4.63 -9.34
C ARG A 165 5.97 -5.06 -7.89
N SER A 166 5.93 -4.12 -6.92
CA SER A 166 6.26 -4.40 -5.52
C SER A 166 5.17 -5.21 -4.81
N THR A 167 3.90 -4.95 -5.12
CA THR A 167 2.76 -5.52 -4.41
C THR A 167 2.26 -6.82 -5.02
N TYR A 168 2.33 -6.94 -6.36
CA TYR A 168 1.79 -8.09 -7.07
C TYR A 168 2.86 -9.03 -7.62
N ILE A 169 3.79 -8.49 -8.44
CA ILE A 169 4.76 -9.33 -9.16
C ILE A 169 5.80 -9.91 -8.21
N LYS A 170 6.43 -9.06 -7.39
CA LYS A 170 7.54 -9.47 -6.54
C LYS A 170 7.14 -10.56 -5.55
N PRO A 171 6.05 -10.42 -4.75
CA PRO A 171 5.62 -11.49 -3.85
C PRO A 171 5.26 -12.78 -4.58
N ALA A 172 4.55 -12.69 -5.72
CA ALA A 172 4.15 -13.85 -6.48
C ALA A 172 5.33 -14.65 -7.05
N LEU A 173 6.43 -13.96 -7.43
CA LEU A 173 7.70 -14.57 -7.84
C LEU A 173 8.45 -15.19 -6.63
N GLU A 174 8.57 -14.44 -5.52
CA GLU A 174 9.30 -14.87 -4.32
C GLU A 174 8.65 -16.09 -3.67
N GLU A 175 7.32 -16.12 -3.63
CA GLU A 175 6.56 -17.25 -3.12
C GLU A 175 6.36 -18.39 -4.14
N GLY A 176 6.85 -18.21 -5.38
CA GLY A 176 6.86 -19.23 -6.42
C GLY A 176 5.50 -19.57 -7.02
N TYR A 177 4.54 -18.64 -7.07
CA TYR A 177 3.26 -18.81 -7.77
C TYR A 177 3.34 -18.49 -9.24
N ILE A 178 4.24 -17.57 -9.62
CA ILE A 178 4.55 -17.23 -11.01
C ILE A 178 6.04 -17.36 -11.26
N GLU A 179 6.43 -17.49 -12.52
CA GLU A 179 7.82 -17.51 -12.93
C GLU A 179 8.04 -16.69 -14.18
N PHE A 180 9.32 -16.34 -14.43
CA PHE A 180 9.76 -15.70 -15.65
C PHE A 180 9.81 -16.72 -16.78
N THR A 181 9.33 -16.36 -17.99
CA THR A 181 9.48 -17.19 -19.19
C THR A 181 10.92 -17.22 -19.69
N LEU A 182 11.68 -16.13 -19.42
CA LEU A 182 13.11 -16.00 -19.72
C LEU A 182 13.92 -15.78 -18.44
N PRO A 183 14.21 -16.83 -17.65
CA PRO A 183 14.81 -16.68 -16.32
C PRO A 183 16.23 -16.10 -16.35
N ASN A 184 16.98 -16.33 -17.44
CA ASN A 184 18.33 -15.82 -17.60
C ASN A 184 18.38 -14.38 -18.13
N GLU A 185 17.27 -13.87 -18.67
CA GLU A 185 17.16 -12.54 -19.25
C GLU A 185 16.06 -11.70 -18.59
N LYS A 186 16.12 -11.55 -17.26
CA LYS A 186 15.09 -10.90 -16.44
C LYS A 186 14.76 -9.46 -16.87
N ARG A 187 15.64 -8.78 -17.61
CA ARG A 187 15.46 -7.41 -18.11
C ARG A 187 15.04 -7.33 -19.58
N SER A 188 14.86 -8.47 -20.24
CA SER A 188 14.42 -8.51 -21.64
C SER A 188 13.06 -7.83 -21.83
N LYS A 189 12.90 -7.10 -22.92
CA LYS A 189 11.61 -6.53 -23.34
C LYS A 189 10.58 -7.62 -23.72
N LEU A 190 11.07 -8.83 -24.03
CA LEU A 190 10.26 -10.00 -24.38
C LEU A 190 9.88 -10.83 -23.14
N GLN A 191 10.29 -10.40 -21.94
CA GLN A 191 10.00 -11.11 -20.71
C GLN A 191 8.48 -11.17 -20.43
N LYS A 192 8.00 -12.40 -20.21
CA LYS A 192 6.62 -12.67 -19.78
C LYS A 192 6.60 -13.42 -18.46
N TYR A 193 5.42 -13.53 -17.90
CA TYR A 193 5.13 -14.31 -16.70
C TYR A 193 4.19 -15.45 -17.03
N ARG A 194 4.37 -16.57 -16.35
CA ARG A 194 3.43 -17.71 -16.39
C ARG A 194 3.25 -18.29 -15.00
N LEU A 195 2.18 -19.04 -14.82
CA LEU A 195 1.93 -19.74 -13.57
C LEU A 195 2.89 -20.92 -13.43
N THR A 196 3.39 -21.12 -12.22
CA THR A 196 4.06 -22.39 -11.82
C THR A 196 3.02 -23.47 -11.52
N ALA A 197 3.46 -24.71 -11.26
CA ALA A 197 2.58 -25.78 -10.78
C ALA A 197 1.81 -25.36 -9.51
N LYS A 198 2.49 -24.65 -8.58
CA LYS A 198 1.88 -24.06 -7.37
C LYS A 198 0.82 -23.00 -7.68
N GLY A 199 1.09 -22.14 -8.65
CA GLY A 199 0.15 -21.14 -9.13
C GLY A 199 -1.09 -21.75 -9.78
N ILE A 200 -0.92 -22.78 -10.61
CA ILE A 200 -2.03 -23.51 -11.25
C ILE A 200 -2.91 -24.19 -10.18
N ALA A 201 -2.30 -24.86 -9.20
CA ALA A 201 -3.04 -25.49 -8.10
C ALA A 201 -3.89 -24.48 -7.33
N LEU A 202 -3.32 -23.29 -7.02
CA LEU A 202 -4.05 -22.20 -6.37
C LEU A 202 -5.19 -21.70 -7.26
N LYS A 203 -4.95 -21.47 -8.55
CA LYS A 203 -5.99 -21.00 -9.50
C LYS A 203 -7.18 -21.97 -9.52
N ASN A 204 -6.91 -23.27 -9.60
CA ASN A 204 -7.94 -24.31 -9.62
C ASN A 204 -8.76 -24.33 -8.32
N SER A 205 -8.11 -24.16 -7.17
CA SER A 205 -8.81 -24.11 -5.87
C SER A 205 -9.72 -22.88 -5.75
N LEU A 206 -9.32 -21.75 -6.33
CA LEU A 206 -10.12 -20.51 -6.34
C LEU A 206 -11.31 -20.58 -7.30
N THR A 207 -11.21 -21.39 -8.34
CA THR A 207 -12.29 -21.57 -9.36
C THR A 207 -13.31 -22.64 -8.94
N SER A 208 -12.90 -23.62 -8.14
CA SER A 208 -13.78 -24.71 -7.66
C SER A 208 -14.68 -24.33 -6.49
N ASN A 209 -14.50 -23.15 -5.89
CA ASN A 209 -15.29 -22.63 -4.77
C ASN A 209 -16.34 -21.57 -5.20
N LYS A 210 -16.72 -21.54 -6.48
CA LYS A 210 -17.81 -20.67 -6.99
C LYS A 210 -19.10 -21.47 -7.23
#